data_8d18aeba6aa1479911c198b4e04e372f
#
_entry.id   8d18aeba6aa1479911c198b4e04e372f
#
_cell.length_a   1.000
_cell.length_b   1.000
_cell.length_c   1.000
_cell.angle_alpha   90.00
_cell.angle_beta   90.00
_cell.angle_gamma   90.00
#
_symmetry.space_group_name_H-M   'P 1'
#
loop_
_entity.id
_entity.type
_entity.pdbx_description
1 polymer ?
#
loop_
_entity_poly.entity_id
_entity_poly.type
_entity_poly.pdbx_seq_one_letter_code
_entity_poly.pdbx_strand_id
1 'polypeptide(L)'
;MMSTPGLLSAFRRTALVLALVAGSMPAFAQESTNQSVDQSATQIAGNQPVGDVVLIPNRVIYPGQTIELTALKQVTLMAGKHKPDGVVTRAEELDGKVAKRTLLPGRYIPSTAIREAWLVEQGASVQVFFIAGGLTISATAVTLQPGAAGDLVKVRNIDSGKILSGTVMADGTIQVSAS
;
A
#
# COMPACT_ATOMS: atom_id res chain seq x y z
N MET A 1 -46.30 -22.66 10.77
CA MET A 1 -46.31 -22.90 12.20
C MET A 1 -45.12 -22.18 12.80
N MET A 2 -45.45 -21.20 13.65
CA MET A 2 -44.69 -20.53 14.72
C MET A 2 -43.48 -19.70 14.21
N SER A 3 -43.52 -18.43 14.13
CA SER A 3 -43.97 -17.33 15.06
C SER A 3 -42.76 -16.66 15.70
N THR A 4 -42.48 -15.45 15.27
CA THR A 4 -41.68 -14.39 15.95
C THR A 4 -42.24 -14.06 17.31
N PRO A 5 -41.61 -13.29 18.20
CA PRO A 5 -41.43 -11.84 18.13
C PRO A 5 -40.09 -11.38 18.74
N GLY A 6 -39.46 -10.22 18.48
CA GLY A 6 -39.97 -8.86 18.69
C GLY A 6 -39.62 -8.34 20.08
N LEU A 7 -38.68 -7.40 20.23
CA LEU A 7 -38.65 -6.50 21.39
C LEU A 7 -38.10 -5.12 21.03
N LEU A 8 -39.04 -4.18 20.91
CA LEU A 8 -38.81 -2.75 21.10
C LEU A 8 -38.64 -2.47 22.60
N SER A 9 -37.75 -1.55 22.99
CA SER A 9 -37.89 -0.76 24.22
C SER A 9 -37.14 0.55 23.98
N ALA A 10 -37.83 1.60 23.74
CA ALA A 10 -38.60 2.42 24.68
C ALA A 10 -37.73 3.53 25.29
N PHE A 11 -37.96 4.68 24.73
CA PHE A 11 -37.72 6.04 25.24
C PHE A 11 -38.06 6.19 26.71
N ARG A 12 -37.22 6.89 27.47
CA ARG A 12 -37.66 7.64 28.68
C ARG A 12 -37.01 9.03 28.66
N ARG A 13 -37.86 9.97 28.28
CA ARG A 13 -37.79 11.38 28.65
C ARG A 13 -38.17 11.51 30.11
N THR A 14 -37.44 12.29 30.88
CA THR A 14 -37.96 12.91 32.11
C THR A 14 -37.49 14.36 32.14
N ALA A 15 -38.49 15.18 32.37
CA ALA A 15 -38.48 16.63 32.35
C ALA A 15 -38.14 17.22 33.73
N LEU A 16 -37.55 18.39 33.69
CA LEU A 16 -37.88 19.61 34.41
C LEU A 16 -37.97 19.59 35.94
N VAL A 17 -37.05 20.30 36.61
CA VAL A 17 -37.42 21.17 37.76
C VAL A 17 -36.58 22.43 37.72
N LEU A 18 -37.30 23.53 37.60
CA LEU A 18 -36.90 24.93 37.72
C LEU A 18 -36.89 25.29 39.22
N ALA A 19 -35.79 25.79 39.76
CA ALA A 19 -35.80 26.48 41.06
C ALA A 19 -34.98 27.77 40.98
N LEU A 20 -35.68 28.85 41.00
CA LEU A 20 -35.26 30.23 41.10
C LEU A 20 -34.95 30.53 42.55
N VAL A 21 -33.73 30.87 42.92
CA VAL A 21 -33.38 31.52 44.17
C VAL A 21 -32.51 32.74 43.93
N ALA A 22 -33.11 33.88 44.18
CA ALA A 22 -32.40 35.16 44.23
C ALA A 22 -31.63 35.28 45.56
N GLY A 23 -30.38 35.67 45.52
CA GLY A 23 -29.57 35.90 46.73
C GLY A 23 -28.31 36.72 46.40
N SER A 24 -28.44 38.03 46.62
CA SER A 24 -27.45 39.05 46.98
C SER A 24 -25.96 38.78 46.81
N MET A 25 -25.35 39.65 46.01
CA MET A 25 -23.90 39.87 45.92
C MET A 25 -23.27 40.43 47.20
N PRO A 26 -22.03 40.06 47.49
CA PRO A 26 -21.06 41.06 47.87
C PRO A 26 -19.92 41.18 46.86
N ALA A 27 -19.58 42.41 46.56
CA ALA A 27 -18.40 42.80 45.81
C ALA A 27 -17.15 42.35 46.56
N PHE A 28 -16.35 41.49 45.97
CA PHE A 28 -14.97 41.25 46.35
C PHE A 28 -14.06 41.65 45.22
N ALA A 29 -13.10 42.49 45.58
CA ALA A 29 -12.06 43.01 44.75
C ALA A 29 -11.33 41.90 43.96
N GLN A 30 -11.23 42.11 42.68
CA GLN A 30 -10.37 41.35 41.81
C GLN A 30 -8.93 41.67 42.05
N GLU A 31 -8.26 40.87 42.84
CA GLU A 31 -6.81 40.83 42.89
C GLU A 31 -6.35 40.00 41.68
N SER A 32 -5.81 40.72 40.69
CA SER A 32 -5.21 40.15 39.50
C SER A 32 -3.91 39.46 39.88
N THR A 33 -4.01 38.22 40.34
CA THR A 33 -2.83 37.36 40.39
C THR A 33 -2.58 36.83 38.99
N ASN A 34 -1.68 37.49 38.33
CA ASN A 34 -1.11 37.08 37.05
C ASN A 34 -0.30 35.79 37.27
N GLN A 35 -0.99 34.67 37.37
CA GLN A 35 -0.35 33.35 37.24
C GLN A 35 0.04 33.19 35.78
N SER A 36 1.26 33.56 35.50
CA SER A 36 2.00 33.04 34.35
C SER A 36 2.04 31.54 34.48
N VAL A 37 1.05 30.87 33.89
CA VAL A 37 1.10 29.43 33.64
C VAL A 37 2.24 29.26 32.66
N ASP A 38 3.39 28.92 33.22
CA ASP A 38 4.53 28.43 32.49
C ASP A 38 4.08 27.17 31.76
N GLN A 39 3.57 27.36 30.55
CA GLN A 39 3.34 26.30 29.59
C GLN A 39 4.72 25.87 29.09
N SER A 40 5.45 25.23 29.97
CA SER A 40 6.45 24.25 29.56
C SER A 40 5.71 23.08 28.97
N ALA A 41 5.06 23.35 27.82
CA ALA A 41 4.75 22.28 26.87
C ALA A 41 6.11 21.64 26.59
N THR A 42 6.38 20.56 27.29
CA THR A 42 7.37 19.57 26.90
C THR A 42 7.01 19.18 25.48
N GLN A 43 7.51 19.97 24.53
CA GLN A 43 7.67 19.51 23.17
C GLN A 43 8.60 18.30 23.30
N ILE A 44 8.00 17.13 23.40
CA ILE A 44 8.66 15.92 22.96
C ILE A 44 8.86 16.19 21.46
N ALA A 45 9.89 16.96 21.16
CA ALA A 45 10.48 16.96 19.84
C ALA A 45 10.91 15.51 19.64
N GLY A 46 9.98 14.72 19.05
CA GLY A 46 10.32 13.43 18.53
C GLY A 46 11.56 13.69 17.69
N ASN A 47 12.64 13.09 18.09
CA ASN A 47 13.93 13.15 17.42
C ASN A 47 13.73 12.51 16.03
N GLN A 48 13.13 13.27 15.12
CA GLN A 48 13.03 12.90 13.72
C GLN A 48 14.48 12.84 13.26
N PRO A 49 14.95 11.70 12.80
CA PRO A 49 16.30 11.62 12.28
C PRO A 49 16.42 12.63 11.14
N VAL A 50 17.22 13.66 11.34
CA VAL A 50 17.51 14.70 10.35
C VAL A 50 18.46 14.09 9.31
N GLY A 51 17.93 13.18 8.52
CA GLY A 51 18.68 12.51 7.46
C GLY A 51 17.76 11.70 6.57
N ASP A 52 18.14 11.54 5.32
CA ASP A 52 17.40 10.68 4.40
C ASP A 52 17.42 9.23 4.90
N VAL A 53 16.24 8.62 4.97
CA VAL A 53 16.10 7.20 5.31
C VAL A 53 16.20 6.41 4.02
N VAL A 54 17.01 5.37 4.02
CA VAL A 54 17.18 4.44 2.89
C VAL A 54 17.01 3.01 3.35
N LEU A 55 16.58 2.15 2.42
CA LEU A 55 16.48 0.73 2.64
C LEU A 55 17.70 0.02 2.09
N ILE A 56 18.24 -0.89 2.88
CA ILE A 56 19.37 -1.75 2.49
C ILE A 56 19.02 -3.21 2.80
N PRO A 57 19.47 -4.17 1.99
CA PRO A 57 19.33 -5.58 2.31
C PRO A 57 20.16 -5.94 3.56
N ASN A 58 19.62 -6.81 4.42
CA ASN A 58 20.35 -7.40 5.55
C ASN A 58 20.99 -8.75 5.18
N ARG A 59 20.60 -9.33 4.05
CA ARG A 59 21.11 -10.57 3.46
C ARG A 59 21.29 -10.43 1.95
N VAL A 60 21.99 -11.36 1.32
CA VAL A 60 22.07 -11.42 -0.14
C VAL A 60 20.72 -11.81 -0.71
N ILE A 61 20.24 -11.09 -1.73
CA ILE A 61 19.02 -11.40 -2.49
C ILE A 61 19.47 -11.67 -3.93
N TYR A 62 19.15 -12.86 -4.43
CA TYR A 62 19.54 -13.28 -5.77
C TYR A 62 18.53 -12.86 -6.84
N PRO A 63 18.95 -12.78 -8.12
CA PRO A 63 18.02 -12.48 -9.22
C PRO A 63 16.86 -13.48 -9.24
N GLY A 64 15.63 -12.98 -9.47
CA GLY A 64 14.42 -13.79 -9.46
C GLY A 64 13.79 -14.00 -8.09
N GLN A 65 14.47 -13.66 -6.99
CA GLN A 65 13.89 -13.75 -5.66
C GLN A 65 12.99 -12.55 -5.36
N THR A 66 11.86 -12.83 -4.70
CA THR A 66 10.98 -11.79 -4.15
C THR A 66 11.67 -11.07 -2.99
N ILE A 67 11.55 -9.77 -2.95
CA ILE A 67 12.12 -8.93 -1.91
C ILE A 67 11.14 -8.91 -0.74
N GLU A 68 11.49 -9.60 0.33
CA GLU A 68 10.72 -9.60 1.57
C GLU A 68 11.13 -8.42 2.45
N LEU A 69 10.18 -7.76 3.09
CA LEU A 69 10.45 -6.65 4.02
C LEU A 69 11.34 -7.07 5.19
N THR A 70 11.26 -8.33 5.60
CA THR A 70 12.13 -8.94 6.64
C THR A 70 13.59 -9.02 6.23
N ALA A 71 13.87 -9.04 4.92
CA ALA A 71 15.22 -9.03 4.36
C ALA A 71 15.82 -7.62 4.23
N LEU A 72 15.11 -6.61 4.71
CA LEU A 72 15.48 -5.20 4.60
C LEU A 72 15.75 -4.60 5.97
N LYS A 73 16.63 -3.60 5.99
CA LYS A 73 16.93 -2.75 7.15
C LYS A 73 16.84 -1.29 6.75
N GLN A 74 16.18 -0.51 7.57
CA GLN A 74 16.21 0.95 7.45
C GLN A 74 17.50 1.50 8.02
N VAL A 75 18.11 2.42 7.28
CA VAL A 75 19.31 3.14 7.70
C VAL A 75 19.11 4.63 7.44
N THR A 76 19.34 5.44 8.47
CA THR A 76 19.35 6.89 8.33
C THR A 76 20.72 7.34 7.87
N LEU A 77 20.78 8.09 6.78
CA LEU A 77 22.01 8.70 6.30
C LEU A 77 22.44 9.83 7.23
N MET A 78 23.73 9.92 7.48
CA MET A 78 24.28 11.05 8.24
C MET A 78 24.04 12.36 7.49
N ALA A 79 23.82 13.44 8.24
CA ALA A 79 23.69 14.77 7.68
C ALA A 79 24.87 15.10 6.74
N GLY A 80 24.55 15.59 5.54
CA GLY A 80 25.57 15.91 4.51
C GLY A 80 25.90 14.78 3.54
N LYS A 81 25.38 13.56 3.73
CA LYS A 81 25.42 12.53 2.70
C LYS A 81 24.17 12.62 1.83
N HIS A 82 24.36 12.97 0.56
CA HIS A 82 23.26 12.93 -0.38
C HIS A 82 22.89 11.48 -0.70
N LYS A 83 21.59 11.21 -0.71
CA LYS A 83 21.04 9.99 -1.23
C LYS A 83 21.32 9.95 -2.76
N PRO A 84 21.90 8.88 -3.28
CA PRO A 84 22.01 8.72 -4.74
C PRO A 84 20.63 8.75 -5.39
N ASP A 85 20.51 9.35 -6.57
CA ASP A 85 19.26 9.34 -7.33
C ASP A 85 18.86 7.91 -7.70
N GLY A 86 17.54 7.67 -7.73
CA GLY A 86 16.99 6.37 -8.10
C GLY A 86 17.21 5.25 -7.07
N VAL A 87 17.46 5.58 -5.81
CA VAL A 87 17.49 4.64 -4.70
C VAL A 87 16.12 4.53 -4.05
N VAL A 88 15.68 3.31 -3.79
CA VAL A 88 14.43 3.04 -3.09
C VAL A 88 14.53 3.44 -1.62
N THR A 89 13.55 4.19 -1.16
CA THR A 89 13.49 4.72 0.22
C THR A 89 12.32 4.19 1.02
N ARG A 90 11.28 3.72 0.35
CA ARG A 90 10.04 3.25 0.97
C ARG A 90 9.92 1.74 0.85
N ALA A 91 9.46 1.13 1.92
CA ALA A 91 9.24 -0.31 1.96
C ALA A 91 8.14 -0.74 0.98
N GLU A 92 7.11 0.11 0.79
CA GLU A 92 5.99 -0.14 -0.12
C GLU A 92 6.43 -0.24 -1.58
N GLU A 93 7.51 0.45 -1.95
CA GLU A 93 8.08 0.37 -3.30
C GLU A 93 8.76 -0.98 -3.58
N LEU A 94 9.05 -1.77 -2.55
CA LEU A 94 9.72 -3.07 -2.62
C LEU A 94 8.78 -4.25 -2.39
N ASP A 95 7.60 -3.98 -1.84
CA ASP A 95 6.64 -5.04 -1.54
C ASP A 95 6.19 -5.77 -2.82
N GLY A 96 6.30 -7.09 -2.82
CA GLY A 96 5.96 -7.92 -3.99
C GLY A 96 6.88 -7.77 -5.20
N LYS A 97 7.94 -6.94 -5.11
CA LYS A 97 8.92 -6.79 -6.18
C LYS A 97 9.93 -7.93 -6.17
N VAL A 98 10.55 -8.13 -7.31
CA VAL A 98 11.55 -9.16 -7.54
C VAL A 98 12.89 -8.52 -7.93
N ALA A 99 13.97 -9.06 -7.41
CA ALA A 99 15.32 -8.60 -7.77
C ALA A 99 15.66 -8.97 -9.23
N LYS A 100 16.07 -7.99 -10.02
CA LYS A 100 16.61 -8.20 -11.39
C LYS A 100 18.07 -8.65 -11.37
N ARG A 101 18.81 -8.29 -10.33
CA ARG A 101 20.22 -8.61 -10.13
C ARG A 101 20.50 -8.87 -8.67
N THR A 102 21.64 -9.44 -8.36
CA THR A 102 22.06 -9.69 -6.96
C THR A 102 22.11 -8.37 -6.18
N LEU A 103 21.39 -8.34 -5.06
CA LEU A 103 21.42 -7.26 -4.09
C LEU A 103 22.29 -7.71 -2.92
N LEU A 104 23.31 -6.91 -2.62
CA LEU A 104 24.27 -7.23 -1.56
C LEU A 104 23.86 -6.53 -0.25
N PRO A 105 24.09 -7.18 0.90
CA PRO A 105 23.81 -6.57 2.19
C PRO A 105 24.64 -5.30 2.40
N GLY A 106 24.01 -4.33 3.06
CA GLY A 106 24.63 -3.05 3.36
C GLY A 106 24.78 -2.08 2.17
N ARG A 107 24.27 -2.43 0.99
CA ARG A 107 24.26 -1.55 -0.20
C ARG A 107 22.87 -1.02 -0.50
N TYR A 108 22.79 0.17 -1.08
CA TYR A 108 21.52 0.75 -1.53
C TYR A 108 20.88 -0.12 -2.62
N ILE A 109 19.56 -0.11 -2.65
CA ILE A 109 18.75 -0.78 -3.66
C ILE A 109 18.37 0.24 -4.74
N PRO A 110 19.00 0.20 -5.93
CA PRO A 110 18.55 1.07 -7.02
C PRO A 110 17.19 0.60 -7.56
N SER A 111 16.32 1.54 -7.92
CA SER A 111 15.01 1.24 -8.54
C SER A 111 15.15 0.41 -9.82
N THR A 112 16.25 0.58 -10.55
CA THR A 112 16.57 -0.21 -11.75
C THR A 112 16.94 -1.67 -11.48
N ALA A 113 17.25 -2.02 -10.22
CA ALA A 113 17.61 -3.38 -9.81
C ALA A 113 16.42 -4.24 -9.39
N ILE A 114 15.22 -3.68 -9.44
CA ILE A 114 13.97 -4.35 -9.08
C ILE A 114 12.99 -4.35 -10.25
N ARG A 115 12.03 -5.23 -10.23
CA ARG A 115 10.89 -5.30 -11.16
C ARG A 115 9.66 -5.85 -10.46
N GLU A 116 8.52 -5.71 -11.11
CA GLU A 116 7.30 -6.41 -10.70
C GLU A 116 7.51 -7.93 -10.76
N ALA A 117 6.84 -8.64 -9.86
CA ALA A 117 6.77 -10.09 -9.97
C ALA A 117 6.00 -10.49 -11.25
N TRP A 118 6.51 -11.45 -11.97
CA TRP A 118 5.77 -11.99 -13.10
C TRP A 118 4.59 -12.82 -12.61
N LEU A 119 3.44 -12.56 -13.17
CA LEU A 119 2.23 -13.36 -12.97
C LEU A 119 2.13 -14.51 -13.96
N VAL A 120 2.72 -14.32 -15.13
CA VAL A 120 2.77 -15.35 -16.17
C VAL A 120 4.22 -15.54 -16.61
N GLU A 121 4.63 -16.80 -16.73
CA GLU A 121 5.97 -17.17 -17.20
C GLU A 121 5.92 -17.60 -18.66
N GLN A 122 7.08 -17.55 -19.34
CA GLN A 122 7.17 -18.07 -20.72
C GLN A 122 6.85 -19.56 -20.76
N GLY A 123 5.97 -19.96 -21.67
CA GLY A 123 5.54 -21.35 -21.81
C GLY A 123 4.37 -21.73 -20.89
N ALA A 124 3.90 -20.83 -20.05
CA ALA A 124 2.75 -21.08 -19.19
C ALA A 124 1.44 -21.15 -20.02
N SER A 125 0.57 -22.07 -19.65
CA SER A 125 -0.80 -22.15 -20.20
C SER A 125 -1.68 -21.15 -19.45
N VAL A 126 -2.34 -20.26 -20.18
CA VAL A 126 -3.15 -19.17 -19.62
C VAL A 126 -4.50 -19.09 -20.34
N GLN A 127 -5.48 -18.53 -19.64
CA GLN A 127 -6.76 -18.18 -20.23
C GLN A 127 -6.65 -16.79 -20.89
N VAL A 128 -7.10 -16.71 -22.12
CA VAL A 128 -7.18 -15.47 -22.88
C VAL A 128 -8.64 -15.08 -23.06
N PHE A 129 -8.96 -13.83 -22.77
CA PHE A 129 -10.28 -13.26 -22.96
C PHE A 129 -10.25 -12.18 -24.04
N PHE A 130 -11.14 -12.29 -24.99
CA PHE A 130 -11.43 -11.25 -25.97
C PHE A 130 -12.78 -10.64 -25.64
N ILE A 131 -12.82 -9.33 -25.43
CA ILE A 131 -14.04 -8.61 -25.09
C ILE A 131 -14.29 -7.56 -26.17
N ALA A 132 -15.46 -7.64 -26.83
CA ALA A 132 -15.89 -6.68 -27.83
C ALA A 132 -17.40 -6.42 -27.69
N GLY A 133 -17.77 -5.23 -27.21
CA GLY A 133 -19.14 -4.89 -26.88
C GLY A 133 -19.73 -5.84 -25.83
N GLY A 134 -20.81 -6.52 -26.16
CA GLY A 134 -21.43 -7.55 -25.29
C GLY A 134 -20.91 -8.96 -25.49
N LEU A 135 -19.90 -9.18 -26.34
CA LEU A 135 -19.35 -10.50 -26.65
C LEU A 135 -18.08 -10.74 -25.85
N THR A 136 -18.02 -11.84 -25.12
CA THR A 136 -16.82 -12.34 -24.47
C THR A 136 -16.47 -13.72 -25.02
N ILE A 137 -15.27 -13.85 -25.57
CA ILE A 137 -14.73 -15.13 -26.06
C ILE A 137 -13.54 -15.49 -25.18
N SER A 138 -13.51 -16.73 -24.72
CA SER A 138 -12.35 -17.28 -24.00
C SER A 138 -11.66 -18.35 -24.82
N ALA A 139 -10.34 -18.43 -24.71
CA ALA A 139 -9.52 -19.47 -25.34
C ALA A 139 -8.32 -19.77 -24.46
N THR A 140 -7.73 -20.95 -24.63
CA THR A 140 -6.49 -21.31 -23.97
C THR A 140 -5.31 -20.97 -24.88
N ALA A 141 -4.27 -20.38 -24.30
CA ALA A 141 -3.06 -20.01 -25.03
C ALA A 141 -1.81 -20.30 -24.20
N VAL A 142 -0.67 -20.35 -24.88
CA VAL A 142 0.66 -20.45 -24.26
C VAL A 142 1.36 -19.11 -24.38
N THR A 143 1.88 -18.61 -23.27
CA THR A 143 2.65 -17.37 -23.22
C THR A 143 4.01 -17.56 -23.92
N LEU A 144 4.38 -16.60 -24.75
CA LEU A 144 5.67 -16.60 -25.46
C LEU A 144 6.73 -15.79 -24.72
N GLN A 145 6.33 -15.00 -23.75
CA GLN A 145 7.21 -14.16 -22.92
C GLN A 145 6.59 -13.99 -21.54
N PRO A 146 7.42 -13.80 -20.50
CA PRO A 146 6.92 -13.55 -19.15
C PRO A 146 6.33 -12.14 -19.04
N GLY A 147 5.42 -11.94 -18.09
CA GLY A 147 4.81 -10.64 -17.82
C GLY A 147 4.24 -10.51 -16.43
N ALA A 148 4.31 -9.29 -15.91
CA ALA A 148 3.64 -8.86 -14.69
C ALA A 148 2.23 -8.32 -15.01
N ALA A 149 1.45 -8.00 -13.97
CA ALA A 149 0.15 -7.36 -14.17
C ALA A 149 0.30 -6.04 -14.95
N GLY A 150 -0.52 -5.85 -15.98
CA GLY A 150 -0.48 -4.70 -16.86
C GLY A 150 0.50 -4.80 -18.03
N ASP A 151 1.38 -5.78 -18.08
CA ASP A 151 2.31 -5.96 -19.18
C ASP A 151 1.61 -6.48 -20.45
N LEU A 152 2.04 -5.95 -21.58
CA LEU A 152 1.62 -6.47 -22.89
C LEU A 152 2.49 -7.66 -23.28
N VAL A 153 1.90 -8.84 -23.35
CA VAL A 153 2.60 -10.08 -23.68
C VAL A 153 2.06 -10.72 -24.96
N LYS A 154 2.92 -11.49 -25.63
CA LYS A 154 2.53 -12.32 -26.78
C LYS A 154 2.15 -13.71 -26.29
N VAL A 155 1.04 -14.21 -26.80
CA VAL A 155 0.53 -15.54 -26.52
C VAL A 155 0.19 -16.26 -27.82
N ARG A 156 0.34 -17.58 -27.83
CA ARG A 156 -0.07 -18.43 -28.95
C ARG A 156 -1.29 -19.22 -28.55
N ASN A 157 -2.39 -19.01 -29.25
CA ASN A 157 -3.61 -19.79 -29.06
C ASN A 157 -3.30 -21.27 -29.43
N ILE A 158 -3.70 -22.19 -28.55
CA ILE A 158 -3.39 -23.63 -28.72
C ILE A 158 -4.17 -24.22 -29.88
N ASP A 159 -5.42 -23.83 -30.06
CA ASP A 159 -6.32 -24.42 -31.07
C ASP A 159 -6.01 -23.93 -32.48
N SER A 160 -5.78 -22.62 -32.63
CA SER A 160 -5.57 -22.03 -33.97
C SER A 160 -4.12 -21.81 -34.33
N GLY A 161 -3.19 -21.91 -33.35
CA GLY A 161 -1.77 -21.63 -33.55
C GLY A 161 -1.45 -20.13 -33.73
N LYS A 162 -2.44 -19.26 -33.78
CA LYS A 162 -2.26 -17.83 -34.01
C LYS A 162 -1.60 -17.15 -32.81
N ILE A 163 -0.73 -16.19 -33.10
CA ILE A 163 -0.10 -15.34 -32.07
C ILE A 163 -0.95 -14.09 -31.88
N LEU A 164 -1.26 -13.80 -30.64
CA LEU A 164 -2.04 -12.65 -30.21
C LEU A 164 -1.21 -11.83 -29.22
N SER A 165 -1.50 -10.54 -29.12
CA SER A 165 -0.95 -9.68 -28.06
C SER A 165 -2.08 -9.31 -27.11
N GLY A 166 -1.82 -9.40 -25.82
CA GLY A 166 -2.81 -9.07 -24.79
C GLY A 166 -2.15 -8.59 -23.51
N THR A 167 -2.93 -7.92 -22.68
CA THR A 167 -2.49 -7.40 -21.39
C THR A 167 -2.70 -8.44 -20.30
N VAL A 168 -1.68 -8.66 -19.47
CA VAL A 168 -1.77 -9.55 -18.31
C VAL A 168 -2.64 -8.89 -17.24
N MET A 169 -3.68 -9.58 -16.82
CA MET A 169 -4.56 -9.12 -15.74
C MET A 169 -4.02 -9.57 -14.38
N ALA A 170 -4.50 -8.94 -13.30
CA ALA A 170 -4.04 -9.22 -11.93
C ALA A 170 -4.32 -10.66 -11.46
N ASP A 171 -5.27 -11.34 -12.10
CA ASP A 171 -5.63 -12.75 -11.85
C ASP A 171 -4.79 -13.76 -12.67
N GLY A 172 -3.81 -13.27 -13.45
CA GLY A 172 -2.98 -14.09 -14.33
C GLY A 172 -3.64 -14.46 -15.66
N THR A 173 -4.81 -13.96 -15.96
CA THR A 173 -5.45 -14.09 -17.29
C THR A 173 -4.90 -13.02 -18.24
N ILE A 174 -5.18 -13.20 -19.54
CA ILE A 174 -4.73 -12.24 -20.55
C ILE A 174 -5.93 -11.69 -21.30
N GLN A 175 -6.07 -10.38 -21.29
CA GLN A 175 -7.10 -9.68 -22.03
C GLN A 175 -6.57 -9.20 -23.38
N VAL A 176 -7.21 -9.64 -24.45
CA VAL A 176 -6.95 -9.19 -25.84
C VAL A 176 -8.04 -8.23 -26.24
N SER A 177 -7.68 -7.05 -26.74
CA SER A 177 -8.59 -6.07 -27.33
C SER A 177 -8.53 -6.16 -28.87
N ALA A 178 -9.63 -5.85 -29.53
CA ALA A 178 -9.63 -5.64 -30.97
C ALA A 178 -8.75 -4.43 -31.30
N SER A 179 -7.81 -4.58 -32.21
CA SER A 179 -7.03 -3.50 -32.82
C SER A 179 -7.83 -2.89 -33.95
#